data_b4d3acda85b00a727ac71e7cf209b76c
#
_entry.id   b4d3acda85b00a727ac71e7cf209b76c
#
_cell.length_a   1.000
_cell.length_b   1.000
_cell.length_c   1.000
_cell.angle_alpha   90.00
_cell.angle_beta   90.00
_cell.angle_gamma   90.00
#
_symmetry.space_group_name_H-M   'P 1'
#
loop_
_entity.id
_entity.type
_entity.pdbx_description
1 polymer ?
#
loop_
_entity_poly.entity_id
_entity_poly.type
_entity_poly.pdbx_seq_one_letter_code
_entity_poly.pdbx_strand_id
1 'polypeptide(L)'
;MCIRDRAVFTACNDDENGTTPPPAPSVENLGGIVTENMTLTANTEYKLTSQLQVKAPAVLTIEEGVKITAADSEDPIYILIEQGAKINAVGTVENPIVMTAENKTAGGWGGLHICGYAPTNAGSGFSEIGNAAYGGNDANDNSGVLKYIRLEYTGFALDDEHESNGISFYGVGAGTQVSYVQTYVGADDGLEFFGGTVNVDHCVVVDCTDDSFDWTEGWSGTATNLVAYQTDASCDCLIEAD
;
A
#
# COMPACT_ATOMS: atom_id res chain seq x y z
N MET A 1 17.79 -37.17 -62.75
CA MET A 1 17.41 -38.23 -61.78
C MET A 1 17.91 -37.80 -60.45
N CYS A 2 17.02 -37.15 -59.72
CA CYS A 2 17.35 -36.54 -58.40
C CYS A 2 16.89 -37.50 -57.28
N ILE A 3 17.85 -37.95 -56.51
CA ILE A 3 17.61 -38.75 -55.30
C ILE A 3 17.50 -37.74 -54.16
N ARG A 4 16.32 -37.70 -53.50
CA ARG A 4 16.11 -36.95 -52.27
C ARG A 4 16.34 -37.90 -51.10
N ASP A 5 17.43 -37.70 -50.38
CA ASP A 5 17.63 -38.30 -49.07
C ASP A 5 16.85 -37.50 -48.02
N ARG A 6 15.89 -38.17 -47.38
CA ARG A 6 15.24 -37.67 -46.17
C ARG A 6 16.02 -38.16 -44.95
N ALA A 7 16.72 -37.22 -44.29
CA ALA A 7 17.24 -37.50 -42.97
C ALA A 7 16.10 -37.44 -41.99
N VAL A 8 15.80 -38.56 -41.30
CA VAL A 8 14.91 -38.68 -40.19
C VAL A 8 15.73 -38.39 -38.92
N PHE A 9 15.53 -37.23 -38.31
CA PHE A 9 16.06 -36.98 -36.96
C PHE A 9 15.10 -37.57 -35.94
N THR A 10 15.48 -38.67 -35.33
CA THR A 10 14.89 -39.17 -34.10
C THR A 10 15.41 -38.29 -32.95
N ALA A 11 14.58 -37.42 -32.40
CA ALA A 11 14.88 -36.76 -31.17
C ALA A 11 14.72 -37.78 -30.01
N CYS A 12 15.84 -38.07 -29.35
CA CYS A 12 15.82 -38.77 -28.08
C CYS A 12 15.23 -37.79 -27.03
N ASN A 13 14.04 -38.07 -26.56
CA ASN A 13 13.50 -37.51 -25.35
C ASN A 13 13.93 -38.41 -24.21
N ASP A 14 15.03 -38.07 -23.56
CA ASP A 14 15.37 -38.54 -22.23
C ASP A 14 15.53 -37.34 -21.33
N ASP A 15 14.41 -36.87 -20.78
CA ASP A 15 14.37 -36.04 -19.57
C ASP A 15 13.07 -36.33 -18.81
N GLU A 16 13.05 -37.51 -18.23
CA GLU A 16 12.14 -37.79 -17.10
C GLU A 16 12.67 -37.10 -15.84
N ASN A 17 12.66 -35.79 -15.81
CA ASN A 17 12.67 -35.05 -14.55
C ASN A 17 11.35 -34.29 -14.45
N GLY A 18 10.33 -35.05 -14.03
CA GLY A 18 8.98 -34.53 -13.84
C GLY A 18 8.89 -33.57 -12.67
N THR A 19 9.49 -32.39 -12.81
CA THR A 19 9.11 -31.24 -12.01
C THR A 19 7.84 -30.69 -12.62
N THR A 20 6.71 -31.13 -12.09
CA THR A 20 5.43 -30.42 -12.30
C THR A 20 5.69 -28.95 -11.96
N PRO A 21 5.41 -28.01 -12.89
CA PRO A 21 5.50 -26.59 -12.55
C PRO A 21 4.64 -26.35 -11.31
N PRO A 22 5.05 -25.48 -10.38
CA PRO A 22 4.24 -25.12 -9.23
C PRO A 22 2.84 -24.73 -9.70
N PRO A 23 1.78 -25.07 -8.99
CA PRO A 23 0.44 -24.66 -9.35
C PRO A 23 0.40 -23.14 -9.49
N ALA A 24 -0.32 -22.65 -10.49
CA ALA A 24 -0.53 -21.21 -10.64
C ALA A 24 -1.16 -20.65 -9.34
N PRO A 25 -0.78 -19.45 -8.91
CA PRO A 25 -1.34 -18.84 -7.70
C PRO A 25 -2.87 -18.76 -7.83
N SER A 26 -3.57 -19.02 -6.73
CA SER A 26 -5.01 -18.77 -6.65
C SER A 26 -5.27 -17.26 -6.67
N VAL A 27 -6.35 -16.82 -7.29
CA VAL A 27 -6.78 -15.41 -7.27
C VAL A 27 -7.99 -15.31 -6.33
N GLU A 28 -7.89 -14.45 -5.32
CA GLU A 28 -8.95 -14.20 -4.36
C GLU A 28 -9.39 -12.72 -4.41
N ASN A 29 -10.71 -12.49 -4.37
CA ASN A 29 -11.25 -11.14 -4.32
C ASN A 29 -11.23 -10.61 -2.89
N LEU A 30 -10.77 -9.38 -2.73
CA LEU A 30 -10.79 -8.62 -1.48
C LEU A 30 -11.78 -7.47 -1.58
N GLY A 31 -12.35 -7.09 -0.44
CA GLY A 31 -13.18 -5.92 -0.27
C GLY A 31 -14.19 -6.07 0.88
N GLY A 32 -14.92 -4.99 1.15
CA GLY A 32 -15.93 -4.94 2.20
C GLY A 32 -15.37 -4.69 3.59
N ILE A 33 -16.12 -5.05 4.61
CA ILE A 33 -15.83 -4.74 6.02
C ILE A 33 -15.25 -5.99 6.70
N VAL A 34 -14.08 -5.83 7.32
CA VAL A 34 -13.37 -6.85 8.09
C VAL A 34 -13.52 -6.55 9.58
N THR A 35 -14.20 -7.41 10.33
CA THR A 35 -14.44 -7.29 11.78
C THR A 35 -13.74 -8.37 12.60
N GLU A 36 -13.11 -9.34 11.94
CA GLU A 36 -12.33 -10.42 12.54
C GLU A 36 -10.94 -10.45 11.90
N ASN A 37 -9.98 -11.09 12.57
CA ASN A 37 -8.63 -11.20 12.03
C ASN A 37 -8.62 -11.85 10.64
N MET A 38 -7.93 -11.22 9.70
CA MET A 38 -7.76 -11.70 8.34
C MET A 38 -6.28 -11.84 8.02
N THR A 39 -5.92 -12.92 7.32
CA THR A 39 -4.54 -13.11 6.86
C THR A 39 -4.52 -13.29 5.35
N LEU A 40 -3.73 -12.48 4.67
CA LEU A 40 -3.40 -12.63 3.26
C LEU A 40 -2.12 -13.43 3.15
N THR A 41 -2.21 -14.61 2.53
CA THR A 41 -1.10 -15.58 2.50
C THR A 41 -0.29 -15.50 1.22
N ALA A 42 1.00 -15.77 1.33
CA ALA A 42 1.89 -15.91 0.18
C ALA A 42 1.36 -16.96 -0.83
N ASN A 43 1.75 -16.83 -2.09
CA ASN A 43 1.29 -17.65 -3.23
C ASN A 43 -0.20 -17.51 -3.61
N THR A 44 -0.89 -16.51 -3.07
CA THR A 44 -2.23 -16.09 -3.49
C THR A 44 -2.13 -14.71 -4.10
N GLU A 45 -2.74 -14.49 -5.25
CA GLU A 45 -2.92 -13.15 -5.82
C GLU A 45 -4.26 -12.59 -5.32
N TYR A 46 -4.23 -11.39 -4.76
CA TYR A 46 -5.43 -10.74 -4.25
C TYR A 46 -5.86 -9.63 -5.20
N LYS A 47 -7.14 -9.67 -5.59
CA LYS A 47 -7.76 -8.60 -6.37
C LYS A 47 -8.66 -7.78 -5.45
N LEU A 48 -8.27 -6.54 -5.17
CA LEU A 48 -9.08 -5.60 -4.41
C LEU A 48 -10.16 -5.03 -5.34
N THR A 49 -11.43 -5.42 -5.11
CA THR A 49 -12.56 -5.11 -5.98
C THR A 49 -13.51 -4.06 -5.43
N SER A 50 -13.32 -3.66 -4.18
CA SER A 50 -14.00 -2.55 -3.52
C SER A 50 -13.14 -2.10 -2.33
N GLN A 51 -13.54 -1.03 -1.63
CA GLN A 51 -12.87 -0.61 -0.42
C GLN A 51 -12.77 -1.77 0.59
N LEU A 52 -11.62 -1.93 1.24
CA LEU A 52 -11.39 -2.87 2.33
C LEU A 52 -11.28 -2.08 3.64
N GLN A 53 -12.30 -2.15 4.49
CA GLN A 53 -12.34 -1.44 5.77
C GLN A 53 -12.10 -2.42 6.91
N VAL A 54 -11.02 -2.25 7.64
CA VAL A 54 -10.67 -3.08 8.79
C VAL A 54 -11.08 -2.37 10.06
N LYS A 55 -12.04 -2.95 10.78
CA LYS A 55 -12.64 -2.37 12.00
C LYS A 55 -12.13 -3.06 13.26
N ALA A 56 -12.02 -2.30 14.34
CA ALA A 56 -11.63 -2.85 15.64
C ALA A 56 -12.55 -4.02 16.07
N PRO A 57 -12.01 -5.06 16.70
CA PRO A 57 -10.59 -5.26 17.07
C PRO A 57 -9.77 -6.05 16.03
N ALA A 58 -10.21 -6.11 14.78
CA ALA A 58 -9.60 -6.93 13.73
C ALA A 58 -8.14 -6.53 13.42
N VAL A 59 -7.36 -7.51 13.04
CA VAL A 59 -6.00 -7.35 12.53
C VAL A 59 -5.93 -7.90 11.11
N LEU A 60 -5.52 -7.07 10.16
CA LEU A 60 -5.16 -7.48 8.81
C LEU A 60 -3.68 -7.86 8.81
N THR A 61 -3.38 -9.13 8.61
CA THR A 61 -2.01 -9.63 8.44
C THR A 61 -1.73 -9.88 6.96
N ILE A 62 -0.62 -9.37 6.46
CA ILE A 62 -0.19 -9.57 5.07
C ILE A 62 1.21 -10.20 5.11
N GLU A 63 1.32 -11.42 4.60
CA GLU A 63 2.58 -12.15 4.56
C GLU A 63 3.53 -11.59 3.50
N GLU A 64 4.82 -11.90 3.64
CA GLU A 64 5.85 -11.51 2.67
C GLU A 64 5.52 -11.99 1.26
N GLY A 65 5.84 -11.16 0.26
CA GLY A 65 5.64 -11.49 -1.15
C GLY A 65 4.18 -11.46 -1.64
N VAL A 66 3.22 -11.13 -0.77
CA VAL A 66 1.83 -10.96 -1.17
C VAL A 66 1.72 -9.81 -2.15
N LYS A 67 0.93 -10.03 -3.21
CA LYS A 67 0.55 -9.00 -4.17
C LYS A 67 -0.94 -8.73 -4.11
N ILE A 68 -1.31 -7.46 -3.93
CA ILE A 68 -2.68 -6.96 -3.99
C ILE A 68 -2.79 -6.06 -5.21
N THR A 69 -3.75 -6.34 -6.09
CA THR A 69 -4.00 -5.52 -7.27
C THR A 69 -5.41 -4.94 -7.20
N ALA A 70 -5.52 -3.62 -7.10
CA ALA A 70 -6.81 -2.95 -7.16
C ALA A 70 -7.40 -3.05 -8.58
N ALA A 71 -8.68 -3.37 -8.66
CA ALA A 71 -9.41 -3.43 -9.92
C ALA A 71 -9.52 -2.04 -10.54
N ASP A 72 -9.60 -1.98 -11.86
CA ASP A 72 -9.98 -0.75 -12.55
C ASP A 72 -11.46 -0.46 -12.26
N SER A 73 -11.77 0.72 -11.69
CA SER A 73 -13.10 1.08 -11.20
C SER A 73 -13.32 2.59 -11.22
N GLU A 74 -14.56 3.01 -11.50
CA GLU A 74 -14.98 4.40 -11.31
C GLU A 74 -15.30 4.71 -9.83
N ASP A 75 -15.58 3.67 -9.02
CA ASP A 75 -15.78 3.82 -7.59
C ASP A 75 -14.43 3.78 -6.84
N PRO A 76 -14.27 4.54 -5.74
CA PRO A 76 -13.01 4.57 -4.98
C PRO A 76 -12.71 3.20 -4.36
N ILE A 77 -11.54 2.67 -4.69
CA ILE A 77 -11.00 1.42 -4.12
C ILE A 77 -9.79 1.77 -3.25
N TYR A 78 -9.83 1.45 -1.97
CA TYR A 78 -8.77 1.76 -1.00
C TYR A 78 -8.72 0.73 0.12
N ILE A 79 -7.65 0.78 0.93
CA ILE A 79 -7.55 0.01 2.18
C ILE A 79 -7.58 1.01 3.34
N LEU A 80 -8.52 0.82 4.27
CA LEU A 80 -8.69 1.66 5.45
C LEU A 80 -8.59 0.83 6.74
N ILE A 81 -7.67 1.22 7.59
CA ILE A 81 -7.50 0.65 8.93
C ILE A 81 -8.09 1.66 9.92
N GLU A 82 -9.26 1.37 10.46
CA GLU A 82 -9.95 2.26 11.40
C GLU A 82 -9.31 2.23 12.80
N GLN A 83 -9.59 3.23 13.62
CA GLN A 83 -9.10 3.30 15.01
C GLN A 83 -9.32 1.99 15.77
N GLY A 84 -8.26 1.49 16.41
CA GLY A 84 -8.29 0.26 17.21
C GLY A 84 -8.20 -1.03 16.39
N ALA A 85 -8.31 -0.97 15.07
CA ALA A 85 -7.88 -2.04 14.19
C ALA A 85 -6.37 -1.97 13.94
N LYS A 86 -5.78 -3.01 13.33
CA LYS A 86 -4.34 -3.05 13.04
C LYS A 86 -4.05 -3.63 11.67
N ILE A 87 -2.90 -3.22 11.13
CA ILE A 87 -2.29 -3.86 9.97
C ILE A 87 -0.90 -4.37 10.32
N ASN A 88 -0.63 -5.65 10.04
CA ASN A 88 0.69 -6.26 10.14
C ASN A 88 1.14 -6.70 8.75
N ALA A 89 1.75 -5.80 8.02
CA ALA A 89 2.25 -6.03 6.67
C ALA A 89 3.78 -6.03 6.70
N VAL A 90 4.37 -7.22 6.71
CA VAL A 90 5.80 -7.40 6.86
C VAL A 90 6.35 -8.24 5.73
N GLY A 91 6.90 -7.55 4.73
CA GLY A 91 7.67 -8.16 3.66
C GLY A 91 9.15 -8.34 4.04
N THR A 92 9.95 -8.74 3.06
CA THR A 92 11.41 -8.83 3.14
C THR A 92 12.05 -8.15 1.93
N VAL A 93 13.36 -8.01 1.94
CA VAL A 93 14.12 -7.47 0.78
C VAL A 93 13.90 -8.32 -0.46
N GLU A 94 13.88 -9.63 -0.29
CA GLU A 94 13.71 -10.60 -1.38
C GLU A 94 12.25 -10.75 -1.81
N ASN A 95 11.32 -10.59 -0.86
CA ASN A 95 9.89 -10.77 -1.07
C ASN A 95 9.10 -9.59 -0.49
N PRO A 96 9.17 -8.39 -1.08
CA PRO A 96 8.37 -7.26 -0.62
C PRO A 96 6.88 -7.51 -0.85
N ILE A 97 6.05 -6.86 -0.03
CA ILE A 97 4.61 -6.78 -0.28
C ILE A 97 4.38 -5.71 -1.34
N VAL A 98 3.58 -6.01 -2.37
CA VAL A 98 3.26 -5.06 -3.43
C VAL A 98 1.76 -4.82 -3.50
N MET A 99 1.37 -3.56 -3.36
CA MET A 99 0.00 -3.09 -3.56
C MET A 99 -0.01 -2.19 -4.80
N THR A 100 -0.78 -2.55 -5.82
CA THR A 100 -0.75 -1.90 -7.13
C THR A 100 -2.15 -1.83 -7.74
N ALA A 101 -2.30 -1.21 -8.89
CA ALA A 101 -3.56 -1.14 -9.64
C ALA A 101 -3.49 -1.92 -10.96
N GLU A 102 -4.64 -2.34 -11.49
CA GLU A 102 -4.76 -2.84 -12.86
C GLU A 102 -4.49 -1.71 -13.86
N ASN A 103 -5.06 -0.54 -13.61
CA ASN A 103 -4.75 0.68 -14.32
C ASN A 103 -3.43 1.27 -13.78
N LYS A 104 -2.34 1.01 -14.48
CA LYS A 104 -1.00 1.44 -14.09
C LYS A 104 -0.71 2.90 -14.43
N THR A 105 -1.57 3.77 -13.94
CA THR A 105 -1.43 5.23 -14.01
C THR A 105 -1.61 5.83 -12.63
N ALA A 106 -1.06 7.00 -12.39
CA ALA A 106 -1.35 7.78 -11.20
C ALA A 106 -2.88 7.90 -11.01
N GLY A 107 -3.36 7.77 -9.78
CA GLY A 107 -4.81 7.74 -9.49
C GLY A 107 -5.51 6.41 -9.75
N GLY A 108 -4.79 5.32 -10.03
CA GLY A 108 -5.38 4.02 -10.33
C GLY A 108 -6.12 3.37 -9.16
N TRP A 109 -5.86 3.79 -7.92
CA TRP A 109 -6.57 3.39 -6.71
C TRP A 109 -6.25 4.33 -5.53
N GLY A 110 -7.01 4.20 -4.44
CA GLY A 110 -6.99 5.14 -3.31
C GLY A 110 -5.96 4.85 -2.21
N GLY A 111 -4.99 3.97 -2.39
CA GLY A 111 -3.91 3.80 -1.41
C GLY A 111 -4.30 3.17 -0.07
N LEU A 112 -3.49 3.44 0.95
CA LEU A 112 -3.61 2.90 2.31
C LEU A 112 -3.82 4.02 3.33
N HIS A 113 -4.92 3.95 4.08
CA HIS A 113 -5.28 4.91 5.12
C HIS A 113 -5.28 4.24 6.48
N ILE A 114 -4.66 4.88 7.49
CA ILE A 114 -4.55 4.33 8.85
C ILE A 114 -4.97 5.40 9.86
N CYS A 115 -5.98 5.09 10.66
CA CYS A 115 -6.51 5.96 11.70
C CYS A 115 -6.09 5.48 13.09
N GLY A 116 -5.47 6.35 13.88
CA GLY A 116 -4.98 6.05 15.22
C GLY A 116 -5.56 6.98 16.29
N TYR A 117 -5.16 6.77 17.54
CA TYR A 117 -5.60 7.52 18.72
C TYR A 117 -4.58 8.56 19.21
N ALA A 118 -3.53 8.86 18.43
CA ALA A 118 -2.54 9.84 18.82
C ALA A 118 -3.06 11.28 18.68
N PRO A 119 -2.46 12.26 19.41
CA PRO A 119 -2.91 13.64 19.37
C PRO A 119 -2.76 14.30 18.00
N THR A 120 -3.71 15.18 17.67
CA THR A 120 -3.64 16.13 16.56
C THR A 120 -3.95 17.53 17.07
N ASN A 121 -3.58 18.58 16.34
CA ASN A 121 -3.95 19.97 16.67
C ASN A 121 -5.45 20.18 16.61
N ALA A 122 -6.16 19.45 15.76
CA ALA A 122 -7.62 19.48 15.66
C ALA A 122 -8.30 18.72 16.82
N GLY A 123 -7.52 17.92 17.60
CA GLY A 123 -8.00 17.05 18.67
C GLY A 123 -8.61 15.76 18.17
N SER A 124 -9.53 15.80 17.24
CA SER A 124 -10.10 14.64 16.55
C SER A 124 -10.72 15.08 15.22
N GLY A 125 -10.73 14.20 14.23
CA GLY A 125 -11.27 14.45 12.90
C GLY A 125 -11.84 13.19 12.26
N PHE A 126 -12.12 13.31 10.99
CA PHE A 126 -12.52 12.21 10.11
C PHE A 126 -11.60 12.19 8.90
N SER A 127 -11.14 11.00 8.53
CA SER A 127 -10.29 10.82 7.35
C SER A 127 -10.99 11.30 6.07
N GLU A 128 -10.26 11.90 5.18
CA GLU A 128 -10.75 12.37 3.87
C GLU A 128 -11.38 11.23 3.08
N ILE A 129 -10.72 10.08 3.11
CA ILE A 129 -11.21 8.87 2.47
C ILE A 129 -11.84 7.95 3.52
N GLY A 130 -13.08 7.51 3.26
CA GLY A 130 -13.81 6.56 4.09
C GLY A 130 -14.46 7.16 5.34
N ASN A 131 -14.25 8.45 5.64
CA ASN A 131 -14.86 9.18 6.76
C ASN A 131 -14.73 8.43 8.09
N ALA A 132 -13.54 7.91 8.39
CA ALA A 132 -13.23 7.20 9.63
C ALA A 132 -12.69 8.16 10.69
N ALA A 133 -13.13 8.00 11.92
CA ALA A 133 -12.66 8.83 13.02
C ALA A 133 -11.17 8.61 13.31
N TYR A 134 -10.46 9.68 13.67
CA TYR A 134 -9.07 9.62 14.14
C TYR A 134 -8.77 10.66 15.21
N GLY A 135 -7.57 10.57 15.80
CA GLY A 135 -7.14 11.48 16.85
C GLY A 135 -7.56 11.03 18.25
N GLY A 136 -6.93 11.60 19.24
CA GLY A 136 -7.13 11.24 20.66
C GLY A 136 -5.99 11.74 21.53
N ASN A 137 -5.62 10.96 22.55
CA ASN A 137 -4.61 11.35 23.53
C ASN A 137 -3.53 10.28 23.76
N ASP A 138 -3.50 9.22 22.96
CA ASP A 138 -2.52 8.16 23.11
C ASP A 138 -1.35 8.34 22.11
N ALA A 139 -0.34 9.11 22.52
CA ALA A 139 0.87 9.32 21.70
C ALA A 139 1.64 8.01 21.38
N ASN A 140 1.38 6.92 22.11
CA ASN A 140 1.98 5.61 21.87
C ASN A 140 1.00 4.63 21.20
N ASP A 141 -0.10 5.12 20.65
CA ASP A 141 -1.03 4.30 19.88
C ASP A 141 -0.28 3.41 18.88
N ASN A 142 -0.79 2.21 18.69
CA ASN A 142 -0.16 1.20 17.86
C ASN A 142 -1.17 0.61 16.87
N SER A 143 -1.10 1.09 15.65
CA SER A 143 -1.89 0.60 14.51
C SER A 143 -1.24 -0.56 13.75
N GLY A 144 -0.05 -1.04 14.18
CA GLY A 144 0.60 -2.24 13.64
C GLY A 144 2.01 -2.02 13.10
N VAL A 145 2.34 -2.74 12.02
CA VAL A 145 3.67 -2.75 11.40
C VAL A 145 3.55 -2.68 9.88
N LEU A 146 4.28 -1.75 9.28
CA LEU A 146 4.47 -1.63 7.83
C LEU A 146 5.97 -1.77 7.53
N LYS A 147 6.37 -2.83 6.83
CA LYS A 147 7.78 -3.05 6.52
C LYS A 147 7.98 -3.76 5.19
N TYR A 148 8.92 -3.25 4.36
CA TYR A 148 9.18 -3.73 3.01
C TYR A 148 7.91 -3.81 2.16
N ILE A 149 7.24 -2.67 2.03
CA ILE A 149 6.00 -2.50 1.29
C ILE A 149 6.24 -1.54 0.14
N ARG A 150 5.63 -1.83 -0.99
CA ARG A 150 5.58 -0.95 -2.14
C ARG A 150 4.12 -0.70 -2.54
N LEU A 151 3.73 0.57 -2.60
CA LEU A 151 2.46 1.02 -3.14
C LEU A 151 2.69 1.69 -4.49
N GLU A 152 1.88 1.35 -5.48
CA GLU A 152 2.04 1.86 -6.84
C GLU A 152 0.72 2.39 -7.38
N TYR A 153 0.76 3.51 -8.10
CA TYR A 153 -0.36 4.10 -8.84
C TYR A 153 -1.53 4.54 -7.96
N THR A 154 -1.22 5.11 -6.81
CA THR A 154 -2.16 5.64 -5.82
C THR A 154 -2.67 7.04 -6.20
N GLY A 155 -3.48 7.67 -5.36
CA GLY A 155 -3.88 9.07 -5.54
C GLY A 155 -5.25 9.23 -6.20
N PHE A 156 -6.22 8.34 -5.93
CA PHE A 156 -7.58 8.48 -6.46
C PHE A 156 -8.27 9.69 -5.82
N ALA A 157 -8.69 10.67 -6.63
CA ALA A 157 -9.47 11.81 -6.16
C ALA A 157 -10.97 11.47 -6.12
N LEU A 158 -11.64 11.72 -4.98
CA LEU A 158 -13.10 11.64 -4.87
C LEU A 158 -13.78 12.89 -5.41
N ASP A 159 -13.23 14.05 -5.08
CA ASP A 159 -13.63 15.37 -5.53
C ASP A 159 -12.44 16.35 -5.41
N ASP A 160 -12.65 17.63 -5.64
CA ASP A 160 -11.58 18.65 -5.59
C ASP A 160 -11.06 18.97 -4.16
N GLU A 161 -11.65 18.38 -3.11
CA GLU A 161 -11.31 18.63 -1.70
C GLU A 161 -10.95 17.33 -0.95
N HIS A 162 -11.15 16.16 -1.56
CA HIS A 162 -10.89 14.85 -0.95
C HIS A 162 -10.10 13.96 -1.90
N GLU A 163 -8.84 13.90 -1.66
CA GLU A 163 -7.87 13.13 -2.42
C GLU A 163 -7.28 12.00 -1.57
N SER A 164 -6.70 11.04 -2.21
CA SER A 164 -6.06 9.92 -1.52
C SER A 164 -4.60 9.84 -1.85
N ASN A 165 -3.79 9.68 -0.84
CA ASN A 165 -2.34 9.59 -0.92
C ASN A 165 -1.83 8.18 -1.23
N GLY A 166 -0.54 8.03 -1.31
CA GLY A 166 0.10 6.72 -1.23
C GLY A 166 -0.22 6.06 0.10
N ILE A 167 0.17 6.70 1.20
CA ILE A 167 -0.24 6.32 2.56
C ILE A 167 -0.61 7.58 3.34
N SER A 168 -1.82 7.60 3.92
CA SER A 168 -2.24 8.63 4.87
C SER A 168 -2.22 8.11 6.30
N PHE A 169 -1.55 8.83 7.20
CA PHE A 169 -1.44 8.53 8.62
C PHE A 169 -2.26 9.51 9.43
N TYR A 170 -3.49 9.18 9.76
CA TYR A 170 -4.41 10.03 10.53
C TYR A 170 -4.28 9.77 12.03
N GLY A 171 -3.62 10.65 12.78
CA GLY A 171 -3.45 10.52 14.23
C GLY A 171 -2.78 9.21 14.65
N VAL A 172 -1.85 8.70 13.86
CA VAL A 172 -1.15 7.43 14.15
C VAL A 172 -0.05 7.65 15.17
N GLY A 173 0.07 6.74 16.15
CA GLY A 173 0.97 6.88 17.28
C GLY A 173 2.35 6.23 17.10
N ALA A 174 3.27 6.63 17.99
CA ALA A 174 4.68 6.18 18.00
C ALA A 174 4.87 4.66 18.27
N GLY A 175 3.82 3.96 18.70
CA GLY A 175 3.84 2.50 18.83
C GLY A 175 3.75 1.77 17.50
N THR A 176 3.31 2.45 16.43
CA THR A 176 3.27 1.92 15.07
C THR A 176 4.66 1.93 14.45
N GLN A 177 5.02 0.83 13.78
CA GLN A 177 6.33 0.71 13.13
C GLN A 177 6.20 0.87 11.62
N VAL A 178 6.92 1.82 11.05
CA VAL A 178 6.92 2.08 9.59
C VAL A 178 8.36 2.18 9.10
N SER A 179 8.76 1.24 8.24
CA SER A 179 10.11 1.26 7.67
C SER A 179 10.20 0.53 6.34
N TYR A 180 11.12 0.97 5.46
CA TYR A 180 11.32 0.39 4.14
C TYR A 180 10.02 0.37 3.31
N VAL A 181 9.41 1.55 3.21
CA VAL A 181 8.17 1.77 2.45
C VAL A 181 8.48 2.56 1.20
N GLN A 182 7.89 2.17 0.09
CA GLN A 182 7.97 2.91 -1.17
C GLN A 182 6.58 3.24 -1.68
N THR A 183 6.37 4.49 -2.11
CA THR A 183 5.27 4.90 -2.98
C THR A 183 5.82 5.24 -4.37
N TYR A 184 5.07 4.89 -5.41
CA TYR A 184 5.55 4.98 -6.80
C TYR A 184 4.41 5.41 -7.74
N VAL A 185 4.56 6.55 -8.37
CA VAL A 185 3.61 7.13 -9.34
C VAL A 185 2.22 7.29 -8.71
N GLY A 186 2.09 8.25 -7.78
CA GLY A 186 0.81 8.69 -7.21
C GLY A 186 0.27 9.92 -7.95
N ALA A 187 -1.04 10.13 -7.89
CA ALA A 187 -1.68 11.36 -8.39
C ALA A 187 -1.90 12.39 -7.27
N ASP A 188 -1.36 12.14 -6.13
CA ASP A 188 -1.35 12.96 -4.93
C ASP A 188 -0.10 12.64 -4.12
N ASP A 189 -0.04 12.95 -2.81
CA ASP A 189 1.14 12.76 -1.97
C ASP A 189 1.67 11.33 -1.91
N GLY A 190 2.96 11.23 -1.65
CA GLY A 190 3.58 9.95 -1.35
C GLY A 190 3.18 9.42 0.02
N LEU A 191 3.59 10.13 1.08
CA LEU A 191 3.22 9.86 2.47
C LEU A 191 2.74 11.15 3.10
N GLU A 192 1.52 11.15 3.65
CA GLU A 192 0.95 12.29 4.35
C GLU A 192 0.59 11.96 5.80
N PHE A 193 0.81 12.93 6.71
CA PHE A 193 0.64 12.79 8.14
C PHE A 193 -0.31 13.85 8.69
N PHE A 194 -1.52 13.45 9.06
CA PHE A 194 -2.52 14.27 9.74
C PHE A 194 -2.34 14.17 11.26
N GLY A 195 -1.49 15.00 11.83
CA GLY A 195 -1.13 14.92 13.23
C GLY A 195 -0.47 13.59 13.62
N GLY A 196 -0.57 13.22 14.90
CA GLY A 196 0.00 11.99 15.41
C GLY A 196 1.50 12.09 15.75
N THR A 197 2.07 10.95 16.06
CA THR A 197 3.45 10.81 16.56
C THR A 197 4.21 9.64 15.93
N VAL A 198 3.67 9.05 14.85
CA VAL A 198 4.28 7.93 14.16
C VAL A 198 5.69 8.29 13.65
N ASN A 199 6.63 7.36 13.79
CA ASN A 199 7.97 7.51 13.25
C ASN A 199 8.11 6.68 11.98
N VAL A 200 8.78 7.24 10.97
CA VAL A 200 9.06 6.56 9.71
C VAL A 200 10.56 6.53 9.41
N ASP A 201 11.02 5.43 8.83
CA ASP A 201 12.43 5.23 8.53
C ASP A 201 12.61 4.49 7.19
N HIS A 202 13.60 4.89 6.38
CA HIS A 202 13.87 4.32 5.05
C HIS A 202 12.63 4.33 4.13
N CYS A 203 12.06 5.51 3.90
CA CYS A 203 10.94 5.68 2.97
C CYS A 203 11.42 6.29 1.64
N VAL A 204 10.85 5.80 0.55
CA VAL A 204 11.17 6.24 -0.81
C VAL A 204 9.89 6.65 -1.51
N VAL A 205 9.84 7.86 -2.02
CA VAL A 205 8.74 8.38 -2.85
C VAL A 205 9.27 8.67 -4.25
N VAL A 206 8.57 8.18 -5.26
CA VAL A 206 8.95 8.35 -6.66
C VAL A 206 7.75 8.83 -7.48
N ASP A 207 7.87 10.01 -8.09
CA ASP A 207 6.91 10.57 -9.04
C ASP A 207 5.45 10.56 -8.52
N CYS A 208 5.23 11.02 -7.29
CA CYS A 208 3.93 11.41 -6.78
C CYS A 208 3.69 12.88 -7.18
N THR A 209 2.49 13.20 -7.70
CA THR A 209 2.30 14.48 -8.45
C THR A 209 1.99 15.67 -7.58
N ASP A 210 1.65 15.49 -6.33
CA ASP A 210 1.70 16.56 -5.34
C ASP A 210 3.02 16.41 -4.56
N ASP A 211 3.01 16.23 -3.29
CA ASP A 211 4.23 16.20 -2.50
C ASP A 211 4.80 14.81 -2.29
N SER A 212 6.10 14.74 -2.07
CA SER A 212 6.68 13.43 -1.72
C SER A 212 6.40 13.06 -0.26
N PHE A 213 6.55 14.00 0.65
CA PHE A 213 6.26 13.85 2.08
C PHE A 213 5.56 15.12 2.56
N ASP A 214 4.33 14.98 3.04
CA ASP A 214 3.57 16.06 3.63
C ASP A 214 3.20 15.78 5.09
N TRP A 215 3.12 16.82 5.91
CA TRP A 215 2.58 16.73 7.26
C TRP A 215 1.83 18.00 7.67
N THR A 216 0.67 17.77 8.21
CA THR A 216 -0.25 18.79 8.71
C THR A 216 -0.72 18.46 10.12
N GLU A 217 -1.62 19.22 10.70
CA GLU A 217 -2.26 19.00 12.01
C GLU A 217 -1.29 18.77 13.17
N GLY A 218 -0.07 19.28 13.09
CA GLY A 218 0.91 19.19 14.15
C GLY A 218 1.49 17.80 14.37
N TRP A 219 1.73 17.05 13.29
CA TRP A 219 2.51 15.83 13.38
C TRP A 219 3.84 16.07 14.13
N SER A 220 4.16 15.20 15.07
CA SER A 220 5.32 15.36 15.97
C SER A 220 6.19 14.10 16.06
N GLY A 221 6.11 13.25 15.05
CA GLY A 221 6.98 12.08 14.88
C GLY A 221 8.36 12.44 14.36
N THR A 222 9.07 11.42 13.91
CA THR A 222 10.40 11.54 13.30
C THR A 222 10.42 10.85 11.95
N ALA A 223 11.00 11.47 10.95
CA ALA A 223 11.25 10.87 9.65
C ALA A 223 12.76 10.81 9.38
N THR A 224 13.28 9.63 9.08
CA THR A 224 14.70 9.40 8.84
C THR A 224 14.94 8.60 7.57
N ASN A 225 16.09 8.83 6.92
CA ASN A 225 16.49 8.12 5.71
C ASN A 225 15.43 8.20 4.59
N LEU A 226 14.93 9.41 4.32
CA LEU A 226 13.96 9.67 3.27
C LEU A 226 14.64 9.86 1.92
N VAL A 227 14.02 9.35 0.86
CA VAL A 227 14.42 9.58 -0.52
C VAL A 227 13.19 10.01 -1.31
N ALA A 228 13.21 11.22 -1.87
CA ALA A 228 12.24 11.70 -2.85
C ALA A 228 12.92 11.77 -4.22
N TYR A 229 12.28 11.23 -5.24
CA TYR A 229 12.78 11.27 -6.61
C TYR A 229 11.66 11.66 -7.56
N GLN A 230 11.73 12.86 -8.07
CA GLN A 230 10.72 13.48 -8.94
C GLN A 230 11.31 13.66 -10.33
N THR A 231 10.73 13.03 -11.34
CA THR A 231 11.08 13.18 -12.76
C THR A 231 9.95 13.76 -13.57
N ASP A 232 8.73 13.71 -13.07
CA ASP A 232 7.55 14.31 -13.68
C ASP A 232 7.46 15.79 -13.33
N ALA A 233 7.10 16.62 -14.29
CA ALA A 233 6.96 18.07 -14.11
C ALA A 233 5.68 18.47 -13.34
N SER A 234 4.81 17.53 -13.06
CA SER A 234 3.60 17.71 -12.23
C SER A 234 3.84 17.49 -10.74
N CYS A 235 5.01 16.96 -10.34
CA CYS A 235 5.37 16.88 -8.93
C CYS A 235 5.60 18.29 -8.36
N ASP A 236 5.11 18.55 -7.13
CA ASP A 236 5.28 19.83 -6.45
C ASP A 236 6.46 19.78 -5.46
N CYS A 237 6.25 19.68 -4.18
CA CYS A 237 7.34 19.75 -3.21
C CYS A 237 7.96 18.36 -2.93
N LEU A 238 9.23 18.36 -2.53
CA LEU A 238 9.84 17.16 -1.93
C LEU A 238 9.36 16.95 -0.49
N ILE A 239 9.07 18.08 0.18
CA ILE A 239 8.55 18.13 1.54
C ILE A 239 7.64 19.34 1.65
N GLU A 240 6.43 19.15 2.15
CA GLU A 240 5.54 20.20 2.61
C GLU A 240 5.31 20.09 4.12
N ALA A 241 4.91 21.19 4.75
CA ALA A 241 4.69 21.27 6.19
C ALA A 241 3.78 22.42 6.54
N ASP A 242 2.55 22.16 6.97
CA ASP A 242 1.50 23.11 7.37
C ASP A 242 1.29 23.22 8.89
#